data_190c53eefe060d0e18eb16a8933bf23e
#
_entry.id   190c53eefe060d0e18eb16a8933bf23e
#
_cell.length_a   1.000
_cell.length_b   1.000
_cell.length_c   1.000
_cell.angle_alpha   90.00
_cell.angle_beta   90.00
_cell.angle_gamma   90.00
#
_symmetry.space_group_name_H-M   'P 1'
#
loop_
_entity.id
_entity.type
_entity.pdbx_description
1 polymer ?
#
loop_
_entity_poly.entity_id
_entity_poly.type
_entity_poly.pdbx_seq_one_letter_code
_entity_poly.pdbx_strand_id
1 'polypeptide(L)'
;ASDVYKRQPKTCPDCHGTGTVRITQRTPFGNIAQTTTCSRCGGKGQIIDNPCHTCNGQGRVKKVSEKEINVPAGIDDGQTLRVGGEGNCGINGGPNGDLHINITVRPDPIFERDGYDVWTEIPLTYAQATLGDEITVPTVDGKVKYTVPEGTQTGTVFRLRGKGIKKVNRNDHGDHYVRVTVEVPRNLTKEQKEKLRDYEKSLGEKNYAKRKTFFDKLKDKFK
;
A
#
# COMPACT_ATOMS: atom_id res chain seq x y z
N ALA A 1 -34.13 -20.57 -29.80
CA ALA A 1 -33.13 -20.73 -30.90
C ALA A 1 -33.35 -19.70 -32.03
N SER A 2 -34.59 -19.36 -32.41
CA SER A 2 -34.87 -18.43 -33.50
C SER A 2 -34.44 -16.98 -33.24
N ASP A 3 -34.38 -16.56 -32.00
CA ASP A 3 -34.07 -15.17 -31.62
C ASP A 3 -32.56 -14.88 -31.67
N VAL A 4 -31.73 -15.90 -31.48
CA VAL A 4 -30.26 -15.80 -31.59
C VAL A 4 -29.83 -15.64 -33.06
N TYR A 5 -30.52 -16.30 -34.00
CA TYR A 5 -30.25 -16.22 -35.44
C TYR A 5 -30.53 -14.83 -36.03
N LYS A 6 -31.58 -14.14 -35.55
CA LYS A 6 -31.93 -12.80 -36.00
C LYS A 6 -30.99 -11.68 -35.58
N ARG A 7 -30.10 -11.96 -34.61
CA ARG A 7 -29.17 -11.00 -34.05
C ARG A 7 -27.72 -11.15 -34.53
N GLN A 8 -27.50 -12.05 -35.53
CA GLN A 8 -26.17 -12.21 -36.10
C GLN A 8 -25.81 -11.05 -37.06
N PRO A 9 -24.57 -10.64 -37.10
CA PRO A 9 -24.11 -9.62 -38.06
C PRO A 9 -24.25 -10.15 -39.49
N LYS A 10 -24.82 -9.32 -40.35
CA LYS A 10 -24.96 -9.58 -41.79
C LYS A 10 -23.97 -8.69 -42.54
N THR A 11 -23.51 -9.14 -43.70
CA THR A 11 -22.69 -8.33 -44.60
C THR A 11 -23.41 -7.04 -44.97
N CYS A 12 -22.77 -5.91 -44.85
CA CYS A 12 -23.36 -4.62 -45.21
C CYS A 12 -23.66 -4.59 -46.72
N PRO A 13 -24.88 -4.31 -47.13
CA PRO A 13 -25.26 -4.32 -48.56
C PRO A 13 -24.62 -3.18 -49.35
N ASP A 14 -24.27 -2.06 -48.70
CA ASP A 14 -23.71 -0.89 -49.41
C ASP A 14 -22.22 -1.01 -49.71
N CYS A 15 -21.46 -1.65 -48.83
CA CYS A 15 -20.00 -1.84 -49.04
C CYS A 15 -19.61 -3.31 -49.26
N HIS A 16 -20.57 -4.21 -49.26
CA HIS A 16 -20.34 -5.66 -49.50
C HIS A 16 -19.24 -6.26 -48.59
N GLY A 17 -19.14 -5.79 -47.35
CA GLY A 17 -18.19 -6.28 -46.37
C GLY A 17 -16.86 -5.50 -46.30
N THR A 18 -16.59 -4.59 -47.23
CA THR A 18 -15.28 -3.86 -47.31
C THR A 18 -15.18 -2.76 -46.26
N GLY A 19 -16.29 -2.29 -45.68
CA GLY A 19 -16.27 -1.17 -44.71
C GLY A 19 -16.10 0.21 -45.36
N THR A 20 -15.79 0.27 -46.66
CA THR A 20 -15.55 1.52 -47.40
C THR A 20 -16.37 1.57 -48.65
N VAL A 21 -16.73 2.75 -49.13
CA VAL A 21 -17.41 2.98 -50.41
C VAL A 21 -16.59 3.96 -51.24
N ARG A 22 -16.58 3.73 -52.55
CA ARG A 22 -15.91 4.59 -53.50
C ARG A 22 -16.90 5.59 -54.05
N ILE A 23 -16.67 6.87 -53.80
CA ILE A 23 -17.50 7.97 -54.31
C ILE A 23 -16.74 8.65 -55.45
N THR A 24 -17.36 8.77 -56.61
CA THR A 24 -16.74 9.52 -57.73
C THR A 24 -17.42 10.90 -57.79
N GLN A 25 -16.64 11.93 -57.54
CA GLN A 25 -17.06 13.32 -57.61
C GLN A 25 -16.64 13.91 -58.96
N ARG A 26 -17.58 14.46 -59.70
CA ARG A 26 -17.33 15.20 -60.93
C ARG A 26 -16.87 16.61 -60.58
N THR A 27 -15.64 16.94 -61.01
CA THR A 27 -15.09 18.30 -60.85
C THR A 27 -14.87 18.90 -62.23
N PRO A 28 -14.73 20.24 -62.36
CA PRO A 28 -14.40 20.90 -63.62
C PRO A 28 -13.13 20.40 -64.31
N PHE A 29 -12.24 19.71 -63.54
CA PHE A 29 -10.96 19.18 -64.01
C PHE A 29 -10.96 17.66 -64.21
N GLY A 30 -12.13 17.00 -64.10
CA GLY A 30 -12.24 15.55 -64.30
C GLY A 30 -12.96 14.84 -63.13
N ASN A 31 -13.06 13.52 -63.27
CA ASN A 31 -13.67 12.66 -62.22
C ASN A 31 -12.64 12.28 -61.20
N ILE A 32 -12.84 12.68 -59.93
CA ILE A 32 -12.02 12.29 -58.81
C ILE A 32 -12.74 11.17 -58.06
N ALA A 33 -12.09 10.00 -57.93
CA ALA A 33 -12.58 8.89 -57.13
C ALA A 33 -11.99 8.95 -55.72
N GLN A 34 -12.81 9.10 -54.71
CA GLN A 34 -12.38 9.12 -53.31
C GLN A 34 -13.01 7.92 -52.57
N THR A 35 -12.20 7.24 -51.75
CA THR A 35 -12.67 6.16 -50.91
C THR A 35 -13.03 6.76 -49.53
N THR A 36 -14.29 6.57 -49.10
CA THR A 36 -14.78 7.04 -47.83
C THR A 36 -15.29 5.88 -46.99
N THR A 37 -15.38 6.08 -45.67
CA THR A 37 -15.96 5.11 -44.76
C THR A 37 -17.45 4.92 -45.10
N CYS A 38 -17.91 3.67 -45.22
CA CYS A 38 -19.30 3.35 -45.43
C CYS A 38 -20.17 3.90 -44.29
N SER A 39 -21.07 4.84 -44.61
CA SER A 39 -21.93 5.50 -43.61
C SER A 39 -22.89 4.54 -42.92
N ARG A 40 -23.36 3.47 -43.65
CA ARG A 40 -24.30 2.51 -43.10
C ARG A 40 -23.75 1.57 -42.06
N CYS A 41 -22.51 1.10 -42.23
CA CYS A 41 -21.87 0.19 -41.28
C CYS A 41 -20.79 0.89 -40.40
N GLY A 42 -20.52 2.17 -40.65
CA GLY A 42 -19.50 2.92 -39.92
C GLY A 42 -18.11 2.32 -40.04
N GLY A 43 -17.77 1.71 -41.18
CA GLY A 43 -16.47 1.07 -41.42
C GLY A 43 -16.38 -0.40 -41.00
N LYS A 44 -17.37 -0.96 -40.35
CA LYS A 44 -17.38 -2.34 -39.81
C LYS A 44 -17.56 -3.43 -40.86
N GLY A 45 -18.05 -3.10 -42.05
CA GLY A 45 -18.37 -4.09 -43.11
C GLY A 45 -19.60 -4.94 -42.83
N GLN A 46 -20.13 -4.90 -41.63
CA GLN A 46 -21.28 -5.70 -41.18
C GLN A 46 -22.31 -4.83 -40.45
N ILE A 47 -23.56 -5.21 -40.53
CA ILE A 47 -24.70 -4.55 -39.87
C ILE A 47 -25.50 -5.58 -39.07
N ILE A 48 -26.13 -5.13 -37.99
CA ILE A 48 -27.08 -5.93 -37.18
C ILE A 48 -28.45 -5.26 -37.31
N ASP A 49 -29.37 -5.92 -38.00
CA ASP A 49 -30.71 -5.34 -38.24
C ASP A 49 -31.53 -5.15 -36.95
N ASN A 50 -31.44 -6.09 -36.04
CA ASN A 50 -32.12 -6.05 -34.76
C ASN A 50 -31.06 -6.19 -33.61
N PRO A 51 -30.47 -5.09 -33.14
CA PRO A 51 -29.49 -5.17 -32.06
C PRO A 51 -30.16 -5.64 -30.75
N CYS A 52 -29.42 -6.42 -29.99
CA CYS A 52 -29.86 -6.84 -28.66
C CYS A 52 -30.02 -5.61 -27.75
N HIS A 53 -31.20 -5.47 -27.11
CA HIS A 53 -31.49 -4.35 -26.22
C HIS A 53 -30.52 -4.23 -25.04
N THR A 54 -29.91 -5.34 -24.59
CA THR A 54 -29.00 -5.35 -23.45
C THR A 54 -27.58 -4.96 -23.84
N CYS A 55 -27.07 -5.37 -25.02
CA CYS A 55 -25.71 -5.12 -25.44
C CYS A 55 -25.56 -4.19 -26.66
N ASN A 56 -26.67 -3.76 -27.28
CA ASN A 56 -26.75 -2.90 -28.49
C ASN A 56 -25.79 -3.38 -29.60
N GLY A 57 -25.72 -4.70 -29.79
CA GLY A 57 -24.88 -5.31 -30.82
C GLY A 57 -23.41 -5.44 -30.44
N GLN A 58 -23.00 -5.07 -29.23
CA GLN A 58 -21.60 -5.18 -28.79
C GLN A 58 -21.22 -6.59 -28.33
N GLY A 59 -22.19 -7.49 -28.13
CA GLY A 59 -21.96 -8.88 -27.66
C GLY A 59 -21.55 -8.98 -26.20
N ARG A 60 -21.49 -7.86 -25.47
CA ARG A 60 -21.05 -7.79 -24.06
C ARG A 60 -21.98 -6.90 -23.26
N VAL A 61 -22.16 -7.26 -22.00
CA VAL A 61 -22.89 -6.46 -21.03
C VAL A 61 -22.03 -6.24 -19.79
N LYS A 62 -22.12 -5.07 -19.21
CA LYS A 62 -21.48 -4.78 -17.94
C LYS A 62 -22.25 -5.48 -16.83
N LYS A 63 -21.58 -6.35 -16.08
CA LYS A 63 -22.15 -7.05 -14.93
C LYS A 63 -21.30 -6.73 -13.71
N VAL A 64 -21.93 -6.39 -12.61
CA VAL A 64 -21.27 -6.29 -11.30
C VAL A 64 -21.22 -7.69 -10.70
N SER A 65 -20.06 -8.11 -10.24
CA SER A 65 -19.88 -9.37 -9.53
C SER A 65 -19.00 -9.12 -8.30
N GLU A 66 -19.35 -9.75 -7.20
CA GLU A 66 -18.53 -9.76 -6.00
C GLU A 66 -17.53 -10.90 -6.09
N LYS A 67 -16.29 -10.66 -5.67
CA LYS A 67 -15.20 -11.62 -5.66
C LYS A 67 -14.53 -11.61 -4.31
N GLU A 68 -14.39 -12.77 -3.72
CA GLU A 68 -13.62 -12.97 -2.50
C GLU A 68 -12.16 -13.20 -2.88
N ILE A 69 -11.25 -12.43 -2.26
CA ILE A 69 -9.83 -12.45 -2.57
C ILE A 69 -9.04 -12.62 -1.30
N ASN A 70 -8.20 -13.65 -1.26
CA ASN A 70 -7.27 -13.86 -0.18
C ASN A 70 -6.05 -12.96 -0.34
N VAL A 71 -5.91 -11.98 0.55
CA VAL A 71 -4.74 -11.11 0.62
C VAL A 71 -3.66 -11.81 1.47
N PRO A 72 -2.47 -12.10 0.91
CA PRO A 72 -1.41 -12.75 1.68
C PRO A 72 -0.91 -11.84 2.80
N ALA A 73 -0.69 -12.43 3.98
CA ALA A 73 -0.10 -11.69 5.10
C ALA A 73 1.31 -11.18 4.72
N GLY A 74 1.62 -9.95 5.13
CA GLY A 74 2.90 -9.32 4.85
C GLY A 74 2.97 -8.55 3.54
N ILE A 75 1.88 -8.49 2.76
CA ILE A 75 1.84 -7.69 1.53
C ILE A 75 2.21 -6.23 1.83
N ASP A 76 2.92 -5.59 0.92
CA ASP A 76 3.37 -4.22 1.09
C ASP A 76 2.50 -3.21 0.35
N ASP A 77 2.66 -1.92 0.72
CA ASP A 77 1.98 -0.84 0.02
C ASP A 77 2.40 -0.78 -1.45
N GLY A 78 1.45 -0.46 -2.34
CA GLY A 78 1.67 -0.37 -3.78
C GLY A 78 1.85 -1.72 -4.49
N GLN A 79 1.82 -2.85 -3.79
CA GLN A 79 1.89 -4.15 -4.45
C GLN A 79 0.61 -4.48 -5.20
N THR A 80 0.76 -5.17 -6.33
CA THR A 80 -0.36 -5.60 -7.17
C THR A 80 -0.56 -7.10 -7.04
N LEU A 81 -1.77 -7.51 -6.65
CA LEU A 81 -2.19 -8.90 -6.63
C LEU A 81 -2.83 -9.24 -7.98
N ARG A 82 -2.33 -10.26 -8.66
CA ARG A 82 -2.90 -10.77 -9.92
C ARG A 82 -3.78 -11.98 -9.65
N VAL A 83 -5.04 -11.91 -10.10
CA VAL A 83 -5.98 -13.04 -10.05
C VAL A 83 -6.27 -13.47 -11.48
N GLY A 84 -5.77 -14.65 -11.85
CA GLY A 84 -5.87 -15.16 -13.21
C GLY A 84 -7.30 -15.49 -13.62
N GLY A 85 -7.69 -15.09 -14.85
CA GLY A 85 -9.00 -15.41 -15.44
C GLY A 85 -10.20 -14.67 -14.83
N GLU A 86 -9.99 -13.78 -13.86
CA GLU A 86 -11.06 -13.03 -13.17
C GLU A 86 -11.27 -11.60 -13.71
N GLY A 87 -10.57 -11.27 -14.78
CA GLY A 87 -10.75 -10.00 -15.50
C GLY A 87 -11.92 -10.01 -16.48
N ASN A 88 -11.90 -9.08 -17.42
CA ASN A 88 -12.95 -8.96 -18.44
C ASN A 88 -12.97 -10.17 -19.36
N CYS A 89 -14.19 -10.54 -19.81
CA CYS A 89 -14.36 -11.62 -20.79
C CYS A 89 -13.58 -11.34 -22.08
N GLY A 90 -12.96 -12.35 -22.64
CA GLY A 90 -12.28 -12.31 -23.92
C GLY A 90 -13.20 -11.92 -25.09
N ILE A 91 -12.63 -11.47 -26.20
CA ILE A 91 -13.36 -11.15 -27.44
C ILE A 91 -13.57 -12.45 -28.22
N ASN A 92 -14.72 -12.60 -28.88
CA ASN A 92 -15.03 -13.73 -29.77
C ASN A 92 -14.83 -15.12 -29.12
N GLY A 93 -15.21 -15.26 -27.83
CA GLY A 93 -15.08 -16.52 -27.11
C GLY A 93 -13.66 -16.82 -26.61
N GLY A 94 -12.76 -15.85 -26.65
CA GLY A 94 -11.44 -15.96 -26.06
C GLY A 94 -11.47 -16.07 -24.52
N PRO A 95 -10.38 -16.47 -23.88
CA PRO A 95 -10.30 -16.58 -22.42
C PRO A 95 -10.47 -15.21 -21.76
N ASN A 96 -10.93 -15.22 -20.51
CA ASN A 96 -10.95 -14.00 -19.70
C ASN A 96 -9.55 -13.47 -19.47
N GLY A 97 -9.44 -12.16 -19.32
CA GLY A 97 -8.22 -11.52 -18.85
C GLY A 97 -8.02 -11.73 -17.35
N ASP A 98 -6.94 -11.18 -16.82
CA ASP A 98 -6.64 -11.22 -15.41
C ASP A 98 -7.16 -9.97 -14.68
N LEU A 99 -7.47 -10.13 -13.40
CA LEU A 99 -7.80 -9.03 -12.52
C LEU A 99 -6.53 -8.59 -11.77
N HIS A 100 -6.18 -7.33 -11.88
CA HIS A 100 -5.08 -6.72 -11.16
C HIS A 100 -5.64 -5.85 -10.04
N ILE A 101 -5.21 -6.12 -8.82
CA ILE A 101 -5.67 -5.44 -7.61
C ILE A 101 -4.49 -4.73 -6.97
N ASN A 102 -4.52 -3.42 -6.96
CA ASN A 102 -3.52 -2.61 -6.27
C ASN A 102 -3.88 -2.53 -4.79
N ILE A 103 -2.92 -2.88 -3.94
CA ILE A 103 -3.08 -2.86 -2.48
C ILE A 103 -2.55 -1.52 -1.97
N THR A 104 -3.32 -0.89 -1.10
CA THR A 104 -2.88 0.30 -0.36
C THR A 104 -2.93 -0.01 1.13
N VAL A 105 -1.79 0.10 1.80
CA VAL A 105 -1.65 -0.13 3.24
C VAL A 105 -1.71 1.21 3.95
N ARG A 106 -2.65 1.35 4.90
CA ARG A 106 -2.74 2.57 5.70
C ARG A 106 -1.62 2.60 6.74
N PRO A 107 -0.94 3.75 6.94
CA PRO A 107 0.01 3.91 8.03
C PRO A 107 -0.69 3.76 9.38
N ASP A 108 -0.01 3.13 10.33
CA ASP A 108 -0.45 3.00 11.70
C ASP A 108 0.14 4.13 12.56
N PRO A 109 -0.58 4.70 13.54
CA PRO A 109 -0.06 5.78 14.38
C PRO A 109 1.02 5.34 15.38
N ILE A 110 1.15 4.05 15.69
CA ILE A 110 2.07 3.50 16.66
C ILE A 110 3.25 2.78 15.98
N PHE A 111 2.96 2.14 14.84
CA PHE A 111 3.91 1.28 14.14
C PHE A 111 4.40 1.93 12.85
N GLU A 112 5.69 2.11 12.73
CA GLU A 112 6.35 2.47 11.48
C GLU A 112 6.89 1.20 10.83
N ARG A 113 6.54 0.96 9.57
CA ARG A 113 6.94 -0.22 8.83
C ARG A 113 8.19 0.07 8.00
N ASP A 114 9.17 -0.82 8.10
CA ASP A 114 10.36 -0.84 7.25
C ASP A 114 10.53 -2.24 6.62
N GLY A 115 9.96 -2.41 5.43
CA GLY A 115 9.86 -3.72 4.79
C GLY A 115 9.07 -4.72 5.61
N TYR A 116 9.74 -5.71 6.19
CA TYR A 116 9.13 -6.68 7.12
C TYR A 116 9.40 -6.37 8.59
N ASP A 117 10.26 -5.41 8.85
CA ASP A 117 10.55 -4.96 10.21
C ASP A 117 9.57 -3.86 10.64
N VAL A 118 9.39 -3.73 11.94
CA VAL A 118 8.49 -2.75 12.55
C VAL A 118 9.25 -1.93 13.57
N TRP A 119 9.00 -0.64 13.58
CA TRP A 119 9.55 0.29 14.55
C TRP A 119 8.42 0.86 15.41
N THR A 120 8.69 1.00 16.70
CA THR A 120 7.79 1.65 17.66
C THR A 120 8.60 2.49 18.61
N GLU A 121 8.11 3.66 18.95
CA GLU A 121 8.69 4.51 19.97
C GLU A 121 7.88 4.41 21.26
N ILE A 122 8.58 4.11 22.37
CA ILE A 122 7.94 3.96 23.69
C ILE A 122 8.53 4.97 24.64
N PRO A 123 7.72 5.87 25.22
CA PRO A 123 8.15 6.76 26.27
C PRO A 123 8.31 5.98 27.58
N LEU A 124 9.46 6.15 28.23
CA LEU A 124 9.77 5.63 29.56
C LEU A 124 9.82 6.78 30.55
N THR A 125 9.37 6.55 31.76
CA THR A 125 9.63 7.49 32.84
C THR A 125 11.12 7.48 33.20
N TYR A 126 11.61 8.56 33.79
CA TYR A 126 13.00 8.65 34.27
C TYR A 126 13.32 7.52 35.27
N ALA A 127 12.38 7.19 36.15
CA ALA A 127 12.56 6.11 37.13
C ALA A 127 12.70 4.73 36.46
N GLN A 128 11.85 4.42 35.49
CA GLN A 128 11.88 3.18 34.72
C GLN A 128 13.19 3.02 33.94
N ALA A 129 13.66 4.12 33.32
CA ALA A 129 14.91 4.09 32.59
C ALA A 129 16.15 3.96 33.48
N THR A 130 16.08 4.51 34.70
CA THR A 130 17.21 4.51 35.65
C THR A 130 17.30 3.20 36.42
N LEU A 131 16.19 2.71 36.93
CA LEU A 131 16.15 1.52 37.82
C LEU A 131 15.96 0.21 37.04
N GLY A 132 15.55 0.31 35.77
CA GLY A 132 15.00 -0.82 35.01
C GLY A 132 13.56 -1.11 35.41
N ASP A 133 12.81 -1.68 34.50
CA ASP A 133 11.41 -2.06 34.75
C ASP A 133 10.94 -3.10 33.72
N GLU A 134 9.85 -3.82 34.03
CA GLU A 134 9.16 -4.65 33.05
C GLU A 134 8.06 -3.84 32.37
N ILE A 135 8.21 -3.57 31.09
CA ILE A 135 7.23 -2.85 30.29
C ILE A 135 6.46 -3.79 29.38
N THR A 136 5.24 -3.40 29.04
CA THR A 136 4.43 -4.09 28.05
C THR A 136 4.57 -3.38 26.69
N VAL A 137 5.18 -4.06 25.73
CA VAL A 137 5.41 -3.56 24.37
C VAL A 137 4.28 -4.06 23.47
N PRO A 138 3.52 -3.18 22.80
CA PRO A 138 2.61 -3.60 21.74
C PRO A 138 3.41 -4.14 20.58
N THR A 139 2.95 -5.23 19.96
CA THR A 139 3.51 -5.80 18.74
C THR A 139 2.39 -6.06 17.74
N VAL A 140 2.72 -6.35 16.49
CA VAL A 140 1.73 -6.67 15.45
C VAL A 140 0.83 -7.86 15.85
N ASP A 141 1.40 -8.84 16.56
CA ASP A 141 0.68 -10.06 16.96
C ASP A 141 0.09 -9.97 18.38
N GLY A 142 0.19 -8.83 19.05
CA GLY A 142 -0.31 -8.66 20.42
C GLY A 142 0.65 -7.92 21.33
N LYS A 143 0.70 -8.29 22.61
CA LYS A 143 1.52 -7.61 23.61
C LYS A 143 2.62 -8.54 24.12
N VAL A 144 3.83 -8.01 24.29
CA VAL A 144 4.97 -8.75 24.81
C VAL A 144 5.54 -8.00 26.02
N LYS A 145 5.87 -8.73 27.08
CA LYS A 145 6.60 -8.19 28.22
C LYS A 145 8.08 -8.13 27.89
N TYR A 146 8.68 -6.99 28.16
CA TYR A 146 10.09 -6.76 27.95
C TYR A 146 10.73 -6.10 29.16
N THR A 147 11.85 -6.64 29.62
CA THR A 147 12.60 -6.10 30.74
C THR A 147 13.58 -5.05 30.24
N VAL A 148 13.36 -3.80 30.61
CA VAL A 148 14.26 -2.68 30.33
C VAL A 148 15.43 -2.74 31.34
N PRO A 149 16.70 -2.80 30.88
CA PRO A 149 17.83 -2.77 31.77
C PRO A 149 17.95 -1.43 32.51
N GLU A 150 18.51 -1.47 33.72
CA GLU A 150 18.87 -0.26 34.46
C GLU A 150 19.84 0.63 33.68
N GLY A 151 19.75 1.95 33.86
CA GLY A 151 20.59 2.92 33.17
C GLY A 151 20.33 3.07 31.69
N THR A 152 19.20 2.60 31.18
CA THR A 152 18.79 2.73 29.78
C THR A 152 18.71 4.20 29.36
N GLN A 153 19.40 4.56 28.31
CA GLN A 153 19.47 5.92 27.79
C GLN A 153 18.39 6.18 26.74
N THR A 154 17.95 7.45 26.62
CA THR A 154 17.05 7.84 25.51
C THR A 154 17.69 7.53 24.16
N GLY A 155 16.89 7.06 23.20
CA GLY A 155 17.34 6.62 21.88
C GLY A 155 17.89 5.20 21.83
N THR A 156 17.95 4.47 22.97
CA THR A 156 18.29 3.04 22.97
C THR A 156 17.25 2.27 22.16
N VAL A 157 17.71 1.33 21.34
CA VAL A 157 16.84 0.49 20.51
C VAL A 157 16.93 -0.96 20.97
N PHE A 158 15.82 -1.54 21.32
CA PHE A 158 15.69 -2.95 21.66
C PHE A 158 15.12 -3.73 20.47
N ARG A 159 15.67 -4.90 20.18
CA ARG A 159 15.22 -5.76 19.10
C ARG A 159 14.43 -6.95 19.63
N LEU A 160 13.16 -7.02 19.29
CA LEU A 160 12.30 -8.17 19.55
C LEU A 160 12.29 -9.08 18.31
N ARG A 161 13.07 -10.14 18.34
CA ARG A 161 13.26 -11.04 17.21
C ARG A 161 11.97 -11.73 16.82
N GLY A 162 11.66 -11.78 15.51
CA GLY A 162 10.50 -12.46 14.98
C GLY A 162 9.15 -11.86 15.38
N LYS A 163 9.13 -10.59 15.85
CA LYS A 163 7.90 -9.86 16.23
C LYS A 163 7.51 -8.77 15.23
N GLY A 164 8.13 -8.77 14.07
CA GLY A 164 7.76 -7.92 12.94
C GLY A 164 6.66 -8.54 12.07
N ILE A 165 6.56 -8.07 10.84
CA ILE A 165 5.56 -8.50 9.86
C ILE A 165 5.93 -9.87 9.28
N LYS A 166 4.93 -10.71 9.09
CA LYS A 166 5.10 -12.01 8.42
C LYS A 166 5.58 -11.80 6.99
N LYS A 167 6.57 -12.56 6.56
CA LYS A 167 7.05 -12.48 5.18
C LYS A 167 6.10 -13.19 4.22
N VAL A 168 5.86 -12.57 3.06
CA VAL A 168 4.99 -13.15 2.02
C VAL A 168 5.53 -14.51 1.60
N ASN A 169 4.66 -15.53 1.54
CA ASN A 169 4.97 -16.91 1.16
C ASN A 169 6.04 -17.62 2.03
N ARG A 170 6.31 -17.11 3.23
CA ARG A 170 7.22 -17.73 4.20
C ARG A 170 6.58 -17.82 5.58
N ASN A 171 7.13 -18.66 6.43
CA ASN A 171 6.66 -18.81 7.82
C ASN A 171 7.51 -17.98 8.81
N ASP A 172 8.47 -17.23 8.34
CA ASP A 172 9.29 -16.34 9.15
C ASP A 172 8.71 -14.92 9.19
N HIS A 173 9.07 -14.18 10.22
CA HIS A 173 8.69 -12.80 10.45
C HIS A 173 9.93 -11.91 10.42
N GLY A 174 9.74 -10.64 10.17
CA GLY A 174 10.74 -9.63 10.46
C GLY A 174 10.91 -9.41 11.96
N ASP A 175 11.67 -8.42 12.34
CA ASP A 175 11.90 -8.07 13.73
C ASP A 175 11.15 -6.80 14.12
N HIS A 176 10.96 -6.63 15.42
CA HIS A 176 10.37 -5.39 15.92
C HIS A 176 11.42 -4.62 16.71
N TYR A 177 11.68 -3.41 16.29
CA TYR A 177 12.63 -2.48 16.91
C TYR A 177 11.88 -1.47 17.78
N VAL A 178 12.19 -1.49 19.05
CA VAL A 178 11.58 -0.60 20.06
C VAL A 178 12.58 0.47 20.42
N ARG A 179 12.35 1.69 19.96
CA ARG A 179 13.12 2.86 20.37
C ARG A 179 12.55 3.42 21.65
N VAL A 180 13.35 3.59 22.69
CA VAL A 180 12.88 4.18 23.92
C VAL A 180 13.28 5.65 24.02
N THR A 181 12.34 6.47 24.48
CA THR A 181 12.54 7.89 24.75
C THR A 181 12.24 8.15 26.22
N VAL A 182 13.18 8.76 26.94
CA VAL A 182 12.97 9.11 28.35
C VAL A 182 12.17 10.41 28.41
N GLU A 183 10.98 10.33 28.96
CA GLU A 183 10.11 11.49 29.15
C GLU A 183 10.48 12.24 30.43
N VAL A 184 10.74 13.54 30.30
CA VAL A 184 10.99 14.42 31.43
C VAL A 184 9.67 14.92 31.99
N PRO A 185 9.37 14.66 33.27
CA PRO A 185 8.09 15.05 33.87
C PRO A 185 7.93 16.56 33.92
N ARG A 186 6.71 17.03 33.65
CA ARG A 186 6.32 18.44 33.65
C ARG A 186 5.36 18.73 34.81
N ASN A 187 5.16 20.01 35.15
CA ASN A 187 4.18 20.46 36.13
C ASN A 187 4.35 19.88 37.55
N LEU A 188 5.60 19.73 37.98
CA LEU A 188 5.92 19.20 39.32
C LEU A 188 5.43 20.11 40.44
N THR A 189 4.88 19.52 41.51
CA THR A 189 4.56 20.21 42.74
C THR A 189 5.81 20.68 43.49
N LYS A 190 5.65 21.56 44.50
CA LYS A 190 6.80 22.02 45.30
C LYS A 190 7.53 20.87 45.96
N GLU A 191 6.78 19.95 46.56
CA GLU A 191 7.32 18.77 47.25
C GLU A 191 8.09 17.85 46.28
N GLN A 192 7.56 17.61 45.07
CA GLN A 192 8.25 16.81 44.04
C GLN A 192 9.55 17.46 43.58
N LYS A 193 9.57 18.79 43.43
CA LYS A 193 10.78 19.53 43.12
C LYS A 193 11.86 19.43 44.19
N GLU A 194 11.46 19.45 45.48
CA GLU A 194 12.38 19.28 46.58
C GLU A 194 12.99 17.88 46.61
N LYS A 195 12.17 16.84 46.49
CA LYS A 195 12.64 15.46 46.41
C LYS A 195 13.60 15.23 45.24
N LEU A 196 13.31 15.83 44.09
CA LEU A 196 14.19 15.73 42.90
C LEU A 196 15.54 16.44 43.12
N ARG A 197 15.54 17.60 43.79
CA ARG A 197 16.78 18.29 44.15
C ARG A 197 17.61 17.51 45.14
N ASP A 198 16.96 16.87 46.13
CA ASP A 198 17.70 16.07 47.11
C ASP A 198 18.28 14.79 46.47
N TYR A 199 17.55 14.19 45.56
CA TYR A 199 18.06 13.09 44.72
C TYR A 199 19.29 13.57 43.91
N GLU A 200 19.21 14.71 43.23
CA GLU A 200 20.35 15.25 42.46
C GLU A 200 21.59 15.50 43.34
N LYS A 201 21.42 16.03 44.55
CA LYS A 201 22.54 16.23 45.52
C LYS A 201 23.19 14.90 45.96
N SER A 202 22.41 13.81 45.97
CA SER A 202 22.92 12.49 46.32
C SER A 202 23.77 11.86 45.22
N LEU A 203 23.66 12.35 43.98
CA LEU A 203 24.40 11.85 42.83
C LEU A 203 25.79 12.50 42.73
N GLY A 204 26.80 11.71 42.38
CA GLY A 204 28.15 12.18 42.13
C GLY A 204 28.51 12.20 40.63
N GLU A 205 29.72 12.71 40.33
CA GLU A 205 30.21 12.75 38.93
C GLU A 205 30.30 11.39 38.28
N LYS A 206 30.45 10.32 39.08
CA LYS A 206 30.50 8.93 38.58
C LYS A 206 29.18 8.49 37.91
N ASN A 207 28.07 9.10 38.30
CA ASN A 207 26.72 8.78 37.75
C ASN A 207 26.47 9.41 36.37
N TYR A 208 27.33 10.38 35.96
CA TYR A 208 27.16 11.14 34.72
C TYR A 208 28.36 11.05 33.78
N ALA A 209 28.67 9.86 33.31
CA ALA A 209 29.85 9.62 32.49
C ALA A 209 29.95 10.50 31.22
N LYS A 210 28.81 10.67 30.52
CA LYS A 210 28.76 11.53 29.30
C LYS A 210 28.99 13.00 29.61
N ARG A 211 28.44 13.50 30.74
CA ARG A 211 28.62 14.89 31.17
C ARG A 211 30.08 15.15 31.50
N LYS A 212 30.72 14.25 32.22
CA LYS A 212 32.17 14.33 32.58
C LYS A 212 33.03 14.38 31.30
N THR A 213 32.83 13.42 30.40
CA THR A 213 33.61 13.38 29.14
C THR A 213 33.46 14.65 28.30
N PHE A 214 32.24 15.22 28.28
CA PHE A 214 32.00 16.46 27.55
C PHE A 214 32.76 17.64 28.15
N PHE A 215 32.69 17.83 29.46
CA PHE A 215 33.38 18.91 30.13
C PHE A 215 34.91 18.76 30.13
N ASP A 216 35.42 17.53 30.16
CA ASP A 216 36.83 17.27 30.01
C ASP A 216 37.34 17.67 28.62
N LYS A 217 36.64 17.27 27.57
CA LYS A 217 36.93 17.70 26.19
C LYS A 217 36.85 19.23 26.02
N LEU A 218 35.90 19.88 26.70
CA LEU A 218 35.76 21.32 26.64
C LEU A 218 36.96 22.01 27.28
N LYS A 219 37.43 21.54 28.45
CA LYS A 219 38.64 22.06 29.13
C LYS A 219 39.88 21.93 28.25
N ASP A 220 40.04 20.79 27.55
CA ASP A 220 41.17 20.55 26.67
C ASP A 220 41.18 21.43 25.43
N LYS A 221 40.01 21.87 24.99
CA LYS A 221 39.86 22.76 23.80
C LYS A 221 40.15 24.23 24.10
N PHE A 222 40.09 24.64 25.38
CA PHE A 222 40.30 26.02 25.81
C PHE A 222 41.58 26.18 26.67
N LYS A 223 42.44 25.14 26.73
CA LYS A 223 43.83 25.25 27.12
C LYS A 223 44.70 25.54 25.89
#